data_9bcd7c85e69818c3bbb7c1c258361690
#
_entry.id   9bcd7c85e69818c3bbb7c1c258361690
#
_cell.length_a   1.000
_cell.length_b   1.000
_cell.length_c   1.000
_cell.angle_alpha   90.00
_cell.angle_beta   90.00
_cell.angle_gamma   90.00
#
_symmetry.space_group_name_H-M   'P 1'
#
loop_
_entity.id
_entity.type
_entity.pdbx_description
1 polymer ?
#
loop_
_entity_poly.entity_id
_entity_poly.type
_entity_poly.pdbx_seq_one_letter_code
_entity_poly.pdbx_strand_id
1 'polypeptide(L)'
;STQGYSSAASDVYKRQEVFLALQAQGAYNINLITPTQYLPWILEALNLCGERLAIPVLYNTGGYERVEMLRLLEGRVQIYLPDLKYYDSALSARYSAAPDYFAVAAQALREMFRQVGPVRFDENGMLQSGMVVRHLVLPGAHKDSLRLLNWLADNFSPEDIRLSLMSQYTPPAGIAIRELQRPIFTYEYRKACERAEELGFLGYTQQRSSADAAYTPPFDGTGL
;
A
#
# COMPACT_ATOMS: atom_id res chain seq x y z
N SER A 1 20.27 -29.49 -14.65
CA SER A 1 19.12 -28.64 -14.21
C SER A 1 18.81 -28.73 -12.71
N THR A 2 19.74 -29.20 -11.89
CA THR A 2 19.59 -29.30 -10.42
C THR A 2 20.02 -28.04 -9.66
N GLN A 3 20.70 -27.10 -10.29
CA GLN A 3 21.16 -25.87 -9.65
C GLN A 3 20.05 -24.82 -9.44
N GLY A 4 19.00 -24.82 -10.24
CA GLY A 4 17.90 -23.86 -10.11
C GLY A 4 16.99 -24.08 -8.89
N TYR A 5 16.80 -25.33 -8.48
CA TYR A 5 16.01 -25.66 -7.27
C TYR A 5 16.76 -25.35 -5.98
N SER A 6 18.08 -25.48 -5.98
CA SER A 6 18.93 -25.17 -4.83
C SER A 6 18.96 -23.68 -4.49
N SER A 7 18.94 -22.78 -5.49
CA SER A 7 18.94 -21.33 -5.26
C SER A 7 17.59 -20.84 -4.72
N ALA A 8 16.46 -21.30 -5.28
CA ALA A 8 15.12 -20.89 -4.84
C ALA A 8 14.84 -21.35 -3.38
N ALA A 9 15.20 -22.58 -3.03
CA ALA A 9 15.08 -23.05 -1.65
C ALA A 9 15.97 -22.25 -0.69
N SER A 10 17.22 -21.96 -1.07
CA SER A 10 18.12 -21.11 -0.30
C SER A 10 17.53 -19.71 -0.06
N ASP A 11 16.86 -19.12 -1.08
CA ASP A 11 16.23 -17.80 -0.98
C ASP A 11 15.02 -17.78 -0.03
N VAL A 12 14.26 -18.87 0.05
CA VAL A 12 13.14 -19.02 0.99
C VAL A 12 13.63 -19.06 2.44
N TYR A 13 14.63 -19.88 2.73
CA TYR A 13 15.24 -19.97 4.06
C TYR A 13 15.86 -18.63 4.49
N LYS A 14 16.55 -17.96 3.59
CA LYS A 14 17.08 -16.60 3.85
C LYS A 14 15.98 -15.61 4.22
N ARG A 15 14.84 -15.60 3.50
CA ARG A 15 13.71 -14.73 3.83
C ARG A 15 13.14 -15.02 5.21
N GLN A 16 12.98 -16.29 5.55
CA GLN A 16 12.54 -16.69 6.88
C GLN A 16 13.50 -16.18 7.96
N GLU A 17 14.81 -16.36 7.77
CA GLU A 17 15.83 -15.86 8.70
C GLU A 17 15.77 -14.32 8.84
N VAL A 18 15.60 -13.59 7.73
CA VAL A 18 15.44 -12.13 7.74
C VAL A 18 14.21 -11.71 8.52
N PHE A 19 13.06 -12.36 8.33
CA PHE A 19 11.83 -12.00 9.06
C PHE A 19 12.02 -12.19 10.57
N LEU A 20 12.59 -13.30 10.99
CA LEU A 20 12.85 -13.58 12.41
C LEU A 20 13.95 -12.67 12.99
N ALA A 21 14.97 -12.32 12.21
CA ALA A 21 16.03 -11.40 12.63
C ALA A 21 15.49 -9.97 12.81
N LEU A 22 14.63 -9.49 11.92
CA LEU A 22 13.98 -8.19 12.06
C LEU A 22 13.12 -8.12 13.32
N GLN A 23 12.32 -9.17 13.57
CA GLN A 23 11.57 -9.29 14.82
C GLN A 23 12.48 -9.25 16.05
N ALA A 24 13.58 -10.00 16.04
CA ALA A 24 14.53 -10.02 17.16
C ALA A 24 15.23 -8.67 17.38
N GLN A 25 15.34 -7.82 16.34
CA GLN A 25 15.83 -6.46 16.41
C GLN A 25 14.78 -5.44 16.90
N GLY A 26 13.55 -5.88 17.20
CA GLY A 26 12.49 -5.03 17.70
C GLY A 26 11.65 -4.35 16.62
N ALA A 27 11.63 -4.86 15.38
CA ALA A 27 10.73 -4.36 14.35
C ALA A 27 9.26 -4.55 14.79
N TYR A 28 8.42 -3.55 14.52
CA TYR A 28 6.99 -3.60 14.84
C TYR A 28 6.16 -4.42 13.86
N ASN A 29 6.65 -4.61 12.63
CA ASN A 29 6.00 -5.40 11.58
C ASN A 29 7.01 -5.82 10.52
N ILE A 30 6.61 -6.76 9.66
CA ILE A 30 7.32 -7.09 8.42
C ILE A 30 6.59 -6.41 7.27
N ASN A 31 7.19 -5.39 6.67
CA ASN A 31 6.61 -4.66 5.54
C ASN A 31 7.07 -5.25 4.20
N LEU A 32 6.17 -5.95 3.52
CA LEU A 32 6.37 -6.52 2.19
C LEU A 32 5.99 -5.46 1.14
N ILE A 33 6.99 -4.85 0.51
CA ILE A 33 6.80 -3.78 -0.46
C ILE A 33 6.73 -4.35 -1.88
N THR A 34 5.60 -4.17 -2.56
CA THR A 34 5.33 -4.63 -3.94
C THR A 34 5.68 -6.11 -4.14
N PRO A 35 5.19 -7.02 -3.27
CA PRO A 35 5.70 -8.38 -3.20
C PRO A 35 5.05 -9.34 -4.21
N THR A 36 4.10 -8.89 -5.02
CA THR A 36 3.23 -9.72 -5.88
C THR A 36 3.98 -10.73 -6.73
N GLN A 37 5.09 -10.32 -7.36
CA GLN A 37 5.91 -11.19 -8.21
C GLN A 37 6.68 -12.27 -7.44
N TYR A 38 6.86 -12.08 -6.13
CA TYR A 38 7.59 -13.00 -5.24
C TYR A 38 6.68 -13.80 -4.31
N LEU A 39 5.36 -13.71 -4.53
CA LEU A 39 4.36 -14.26 -3.62
C LEU A 39 4.55 -15.74 -3.26
N PRO A 40 4.86 -16.67 -4.20
CA PRO A 40 5.05 -18.06 -3.85
C PRO A 40 6.17 -18.29 -2.80
N TRP A 41 7.31 -17.62 -2.98
CA TRP A 41 8.44 -17.74 -2.05
C TRP A 41 8.20 -17.04 -0.71
N ILE A 42 7.44 -15.92 -0.72
CA ILE A 42 7.05 -15.22 0.50
C ILE A 42 6.10 -16.09 1.32
N LEU A 43 5.10 -16.70 0.69
CA LEU A 43 4.16 -17.61 1.36
C LEU A 43 4.86 -18.80 2.00
N GLU A 44 5.82 -19.38 1.29
CA GLU A 44 6.62 -20.48 1.81
C GLU A 44 7.48 -20.04 3.01
N ALA A 45 8.15 -18.88 2.92
CA ALA A 45 8.92 -18.30 4.02
C ALA A 45 8.05 -18.01 5.25
N LEU A 46 6.85 -17.44 5.07
CA LEU A 46 5.90 -17.19 6.15
C LEU A 46 5.40 -18.50 6.78
N ASN A 47 5.13 -19.54 5.97
CA ASN A 47 4.77 -20.87 6.48
C ASN A 47 5.89 -21.48 7.32
N LEU A 48 7.16 -21.33 6.90
CA LEU A 48 8.31 -21.79 7.65
C LEU A 48 8.53 -21.01 8.95
N CYS A 49 8.17 -19.74 9.01
CA CYS A 49 8.19 -18.97 10.25
C CYS A 49 7.17 -19.54 11.25
N GLY A 50 5.96 -19.85 10.78
CA GLY A 50 4.87 -20.31 11.62
C GLY A 50 4.62 -19.37 12.81
N GLU A 51 4.33 -19.94 13.97
CA GLU A 51 4.06 -19.19 15.22
C GLU A 51 5.29 -18.45 15.78
N ARG A 52 6.48 -18.68 15.24
CA ARG A 52 7.69 -17.94 15.67
C ARG A 52 7.68 -16.49 15.24
N LEU A 53 6.94 -16.13 14.17
CA LEU A 53 6.75 -14.76 13.74
C LEU A 53 5.51 -14.18 14.44
N ALA A 54 5.74 -13.42 15.50
CA ALA A 54 4.69 -12.86 16.35
C ALA A 54 4.29 -11.41 16.00
N ILE A 55 5.09 -10.72 15.18
CA ILE A 55 4.79 -9.36 14.72
C ILE A 55 3.93 -9.39 13.44
N PRO A 56 3.06 -8.37 13.22
CA PRO A 56 2.21 -8.32 12.05
C PRO A 56 2.98 -8.31 10.72
N VAL A 57 2.45 -9.01 9.73
CA VAL A 57 2.91 -8.92 8.33
C VAL A 57 2.04 -7.88 7.60
N LEU A 58 2.69 -6.90 7.00
CA LEU A 58 2.08 -5.83 6.24
C LEU A 58 2.33 -6.02 4.75
N TYR A 59 1.26 -6.01 3.94
CA TYR A 59 1.31 -6.14 2.49
C TYR A 59 1.07 -4.77 1.83
N ASN A 60 2.16 -4.18 1.32
CA ASN A 60 2.17 -2.84 0.71
C ASN A 60 2.15 -2.99 -0.82
N THR A 61 1.08 -2.51 -1.45
CA THR A 61 0.80 -2.77 -2.86
C THR A 61 0.26 -1.55 -3.59
N GLY A 62 0.45 -1.51 -4.91
CA GLY A 62 -0.17 -0.52 -5.80
C GLY A 62 -1.69 -0.65 -5.96
N GLY A 63 -2.32 -1.61 -5.30
CA GLY A 63 -3.77 -1.85 -5.33
C GLY A 63 -4.27 -2.61 -6.56
N TYR A 64 -3.48 -2.75 -7.61
CA TYR A 64 -3.84 -3.48 -8.85
C TYR A 64 -3.53 -4.97 -8.69
N GLU A 65 -4.32 -5.65 -7.84
CA GLU A 65 -4.12 -7.04 -7.46
C GLU A 65 -5.27 -7.94 -7.89
N ARG A 66 -4.95 -9.17 -8.27
CA ARG A 66 -5.97 -10.19 -8.55
C ARG A 66 -6.48 -10.78 -7.24
N VAL A 67 -7.81 -10.87 -7.11
CA VAL A 67 -8.47 -11.40 -5.91
C VAL A 67 -7.99 -12.82 -5.57
N GLU A 68 -7.77 -13.66 -6.58
CA GLU A 68 -7.29 -15.05 -6.41
C GLU A 68 -5.91 -15.09 -5.72
N MET A 69 -5.04 -14.13 -6.06
CA MET A 69 -3.71 -14.02 -5.45
C MET A 69 -3.80 -13.51 -4.01
N LEU A 70 -4.69 -12.55 -3.75
CA LEU A 70 -4.93 -12.05 -2.38
C LEU A 70 -5.47 -13.15 -1.46
N ARG A 71 -6.32 -14.05 -1.95
CA ARG A 71 -6.84 -15.18 -1.17
C ARG A 71 -5.75 -16.11 -0.66
N LEU A 72 -4.62 -16.22 -1.34
CA LEU A 72 -3.47 -16.99 -0.87
C LEU A 72 -2.80 -16.38 0.37
N LEU A 73 -3.06 -15.09 0.63
CA LEU A 73 -2.51 -14.35 1.78
C LEU A 73 -3.39 -14.44 3.03
N GLU A 74 -4.61 -14.99 2.91
CA GLU A 74 -5.55 -15.07 4.02
C GLU A 74 -4.94 -15.76 5.25
N GLY A 75 -5.05 -15.11 6.41
CA GLY A 75 -4.47 -15.58 7.67
C GLY A 75 -2.95 -15.37 7.82
N ARG A 76 -2.25 -14.91 6.77
CA ARG A 76 -0.80 -14.65 6.79
C ARG A 76 -0.45 -13.18 6.83
N VAL A 77 -1.33 -12.32 6.33
CA VAL A 77 -1.20 -10.87 6.32
C VAL A 77 -2.22 -10.30 7.30
N GLN A 78 -1.76 -9.43 8.19
CA GLN A 78 -2.60 -8.75 9.18
C GLN A 78 -2.93 -7.32 8.75
N ILE A 79 -2.07 -6.68 7.98
CA ILE A 79 -2.24 -5.27 7.59
C ILE A 79 -2.11 -5.16 6.08
N TYR A 80 -3.12 -4.61 5.42
CA TYR A 80 -3.04 -4.22 4.02
C TYR A 80 -2.80 -2.72 3.88
N LEU A 81 -1.88 -2.36 2.99
CA LEU A 81 -1.51 -0.97 2.68
C LEU A 81 -1.64 -0.73 1.15
N PRO A 82 -2.86 -0.78 0.59
CA PRO A 82 -3.08 -0.58 -0.84
C PRO A 82 -3.04 0.90 -1.22
N ASP A 83 -2.47 1.19 -2.40
CA ASP A 83 -2.74 2.44 -3.09
C ASP A 83 -4.10 2.37 -3.79
N LEU A 84 -4.87 3.45 -3.72
CA LEU A 84 -6.03 3.68 -4.57
C LEU A 84 -5.78 4.96 -5.38
N LYS A 85 -5.36 4.77 -6.66
CA LYS A 85 -4.73 5.84 -7.44
C LYS A 85 -5.71 6.65 -8.27
N TYR A 86 -6.65 5.99 -8.97
CA TYR A 86 -7.56 6.59 -9.93
C TYR A 86 -8.96 6.02 -9.79
N TYR A 87 -9.97 6.87 -9.96
CA TYR A 87 -11.36 6.46 -10.17
C TYR A 87 -11.68 6.42 -11.66
N ASP A 88 -11.18 7.40 -12.41
CA ASP A 88 -11.47 7.59 -13.82
C ASP A 88 -10.58 6.71 -14.71
N SER A 89 -11.21 5.91 -15.58
CA SER A 89 -10.52 5.00 -16.49
C SER A 89 -9.66 5.74 -17.54
N ALA A 90 -10.04 6.97 -17.93
CA ALA A 90 -9.25 7.74 -18.86
C ALA A 90 -7.97 8.27 -18.20
N LEU A 91 -8.03 8.65 -16.91
CA LEU A 91 -6.83 9.04 -16.15
C LEU A 91 -5.91 7.82 -15.94
N SER A 92 -6.45 6.68 -15.53
CA SER A 92 -5.63 5.48 -15.31
C SER A 92 -5.03 4.93 -16.59
N ALA A 93 -5.76 4.97 -17.71
CA ALA A 93 -5.22 4.62 -19.03
C ALA A 93 -4.07 5.56 -19.42
N ARG A 94 -4.25 6.87 -19.21
CA ARG A 94 -3.28 7.88 -19.62
C ARG A 94 -2.02 7.91 -18.76
N TYR A 95 -2.15 7.72 -17.44
CA TYR A 95 -1.04 7.88 -16.49
C TYR A 95 -0.33 6.56 -16.18
N SER A 96 -1.01 5.42 -16.34
CA SER A 96 -0.49 4.10 -15.93
C SER A 96 -0.76 3.00 -16.95
N ALA A 97 -1.29 3.31 -18.14
CA ALA A 97 -1.67 2.33 -19.17
C ALA A 97 -2.59 1.19 -18.66
N ALA A 98 -3.41 1.48 -17.64
CA ALA A 98 -4.30 0.52 -16.98
C ALA A 98 -5.75 1.04 -16.95
N PRO A 99 -6.51 0.95 -18.06
CA PRO A 99 -7.86 1.51 -18.16
C PRO A 99 -8.87 0.87 -17.21
N ASP A 100 -8.61 -0.34 -16.75
CA ASP A 100 -9.43 -1.11 -15.81
C ASP A 100 -8.94 -1.01 -14.35
N TYR A 101 -7.97 -0.13 -14.06
CA TYR A 101 -7.35 -0.01 -12.73
C TYR A 101 -8.38 0.05 -11.61
N PHE A 102 -9.36 0.96 -11.72
CA PHE A 102 -10.33 1.15 -10.65
C PHE A 102 -11.19 -0.11 -10.41
N ALA A 103 -11.63 -0.76 -11.47
CA ALA A 103 -12.46 -1.98 -11.36
C ALA A 103 -11.70 -3.11 -10.65
N VAL A 104 -10.41 -3.27 -10.96
CA VAL A 104 -9.53 -4.27 -10.31
C VAL A 104 -9.23 -3.87 -8.87
N ALA A 105 -8.80 -2.63 -8.64
CA ALA A 105 -8.45 -2.14 -7.31
C ALA A 105 -9.65 -2.16 -6.35
N ALA A 106 -10.84 -1.82 -6.82
CA ALA A 106 -12.06 -1.87 -6.01
C ALA A 106 -12.38 -3.29 -5.51
N GLN A 107 -12.19 -4.30 -6.35
CA GLN A 107 -12.37 -5.71 -5.95
C GLN A 107 -11.26 -6.15 -4.99
N ALA A 108 -10.03 -5.74 -5.25
CA ALA A 108 -8.88 -6.04 -4.41
C ALA A 108 -9.06 -5.46 -2.99
N LEU A 109 -9.47 -4.19 -2.86
CA LEU A 109 -9.71 -3.54 -1.57
C LEU A 109 -10.81 -4.24 -0.76
N ARG A 110 -11.92 -4.63 -1.42
CA ARG A 110 -12.98 -5.38 -0.75
C ARG A 110 -12.49 -6.73 -0.22
N GLU A 111 -11.68 -7.45 -1.01
CA GLU A 111 -11.10 -8.72 -0.58
C GLU A 111 -10.11 -8.53 0.56
N MET A 112 -9.23 -7.51 0.49
CA MET A 112 -8.30 -7.17 1.56
C MET A 112 -9.05 -6.88 2.87
N PHE A 113 -10.09 -6.04 2.80
CA PHE A 113 -10.90 -5.71 3.97
C PHE A 113 -11.65 -6.95 4.52
N ARG A 114 -12.18 -7.81 3.64
CA ARG A 114 -12.82 -9.08 4.04
C ARG A 114 -11.88 -9.94 4.88
N GLN A 115 -10.58 -9.96 4.55
CA GLN A 115 -9.59 -10.78 5.24
C GLN A 115 -9.20 -10.23 6.61
N VAL A 116 -9.00 -8.93 6.73
CA VAL A 116 -8.42 -8.32 7.95
C VAL A 116 -9.43 -7.57 8.81
N GLY A 117 -10.62 -7.23 8.26
CA GLY A 117 -11.68 -6.51 8.96
C GLY A 117 -11.29 -5.09 9.38
N PRO A 118 -12.01 -4.53 10.38
CA PRO A 118 -11.75 -3.20 10.92
C PRO A 118 -10.35 -3.07 11.53
N VAL A 119 -9.82 -1.85 11.48
CA VAL A 119 -8.52 -1.52 12.08
C VAL A 119 -8.49 -1.81 13.59
N ARG A 120 -7.43 -2.44 14.05
CA ARG A 120 -7.17 -2.71 15.46
C ARG A 120 -5.80 -2.21 15.86
N PHE A 121 -5.74 -1.54 16.99
CA PHE A 121 -4.52 -1.00 17.56
C PHE A 121 -4.23 -1.69 18.89
N ASP A 122 -2.95 -1.79 19.24
CA ASP A 122 -2.55 -2.22 20.58
C ASP A 122 -2.65 -1.06 21.60
N GLU A 123 -2.28 -1.34 22.85
CA GLU A 123 -2.27 -0.39 23.95
C GLU A 123 -1.33 0.82 23.74
N ASN A 124 -0.35 0.69 22.85
CA ASN A 124 0.61 1.74 22.48
C ASN A 124 0.16 2.53 21.24
N GLY A 125 -1.03 2.22 20.67
CA GLY A 125 -1.54 2.85 19.47
C GLY A 125 -0.90 2.34 18.17
N MET A 126 -0.20 1.20 18.19
CA MET A 126 0.39 0.59 17.02
C MET A 126 -0.63 -0.29 16.31
N LEU A 127 -0.75 -0.12 14.97
CA LEU A 127 -1.68 -0.90 14.15
C LEU A 127 -1.28 -2.38 14.14
N GLN A 128 -2.20 -3.23 14.56
CA GLN A 128 -2.03 -4.69 14.62
C GLN A 128 -2.73 -5.42 13.49
N SER A 129 -3.87 -4.91 13.03
CA SER A 129 -4.58 -5.46 11.88
C SER A 129 -5.48 -4.41 11.22
N GLY A 130 -5.85 -4.66 9.96
CA GLY A 130 -6.77 -3.80 9.23
C GLY A 130 -6.20 -3.27 7.92
N MET A 131 -6.86 -2.28 7.34
CA MET A 131 -6.51 -1.71 6.05
C MET A 131 -6.24 -0.20 6.15
N VAL A 132 -5.10 0.24 5.59
CA VAL A 132 -4.75 1.65 5.44
C VAL A 132 -4.70 1.97 3.95
N VAL A 133 -5.71 2.64 3.44
CA VAL A 133 -5.76 3.04 2.02
C VAL A 133 -4.91 4.28 1.81
N ARG A 134 -3.98 4.20 0.86
CA ARG A 134 -3.14 5.35 0.48
C ARG A 134 -3.66 5.98 -0.80
N HIS A 135 -3.74 7.29 -0.83
CA HIS A 135 -4.09 8.06 -2.04
C HIS A 135 -3.15 9.24 -2.23
N LEU A 136 -2.43 9.24 -3.35
CA LEU A 136 -1.62 10.38 -3.78
C LEU A 136 -2.49 11.29 -4.65
N VAL A 137 -2.75 12.50 -4.15
CA VAL A 137 -3.46 13.52 -4.93
C VAL A 137 -2.55 14.02 -6.04
N LEU A 138 -3.02 13.89 -7.30
CA LEU A 138 -2.23 14.27 -8.47
C LEU A 138 -2.60 15.69 -8.97
N PRO A 139 -1.64 16.40 -9.57
CA PRO A 139 -1.89 17.69 -10.18
C PRO A 139 -2.98 17.62 -11.26
N GLY A 140 -3.98 18.51 -11.16
CA GLY A 140 -5.12 18.56 -12.10
C GLY A 140 -6.21 17.52 -11.86
N ALA A 141 -6.00 16.54 -10.97
CA ALA A 141 -6.90 15.41 -10.78
C ALA A 141 -7.65 15.40 -9.43
N HIS A 142 -7.69 16.53 -8.69
CA HIS A 142 -8.38 16.59 -7.39
C HIS A 142 -9.86 16.17 -7.45
N LYS A 143 -10.58 16.43 -8.56
CA LYS A 143 -11.96 15.98 -8.73
C LYS A 143 -12.09 14.45 -8.77
N ASP A 144 -11.09 13.77 -9.33
CA ASP A 144 -11.01 12.32 -9.32
C ASP A 144 -10.76 11.80 -7.89
N SER A 145 -9.90 12.48 -7.14
CA SER A 145 -9.69 12.20 -5.72
C SER A 145 -10.99 12.30 -4.91
N LEU A 146 -11.84 13.32 -5.15
CA LEU A 146 -13.13 13.44 -4.47
C LEU A 146 -14.06 12.25 -4.78
N ARG A 147 -14.08 11.77 -6.04
CA ARG A 147 -14.85 10.59 -6.44
C ARG A 147 -14.35 9.32 -5.75
N LEU A 148 -13.04 9.15 -5.64
CA LEU A 148 -12.42 8.04 -4.89
C LEU A 148 -12.82 8.06 -3.43
N LEU A 149 -12.75 9.22 -2.77
CA LEU A 149 -13.11 9.38 -1.36
C LEU A 149 -14.60 9.06 -1.13
N ASN A 150 -15.48 9.52 -2.01
CA ASN A 150 -16.91 9.17 -1.93
C ASN A 150 -17.10 7.64 -2.05
N TRP A 151 -16.46 7.03 -3.04
CA TRP A 151 -16.54 5.59 -3.23
C TRP A 151 -16.03 4.81 -2.01
N LEU A 152 -14.93 5.26 -1.39
CA LEU A 152 -14.43 4.64 -0.16
C LEU A 152 -15.48 4.69 0.97
N ALA A 153 -16.12 5.85 1.18
CA ALA A 153 -17.16 6.01 2.21
C ALA A 153 -18.43 5.20 1.92
N ASP A 154 -18.76 5.02 0.63
CA ASP A 154 -19.91 4.19 0.22
C ASP A 154 -19.65 2.67 0.39
N ASN A 155 -18.38 2.24 0.51
CA ASN A 155 -18.03 0.82 0.57
C ASN A 155 -17.42 0.37 1.90
N PHE A 156 -16.87 1.30 2.69
CA PHE A 156 -16.23 1.00 3.98
C PHE A 156 -16.65 2.06 4.99
N SER A 157 -16.98 1.64 6.21
CA SER A 157 -17.17 2.61 7.28
C SER A 157 -15.87 3.40 7.51
N PRO A 158 -15.91 4.75 7.55
CA PRO A 158 -14.72 5.57 7.74
C PRO A 158 -13.92 5.26 9.02
N GLU A 159 -14.57 4.70 10.03
CA GLU A 159 -13.94 4.27 11.29
C GLU A 159 -13.21 2.93 11.16
N ASP A 160 -13.62 2.07 10.22
CA ASP A 160 -13.09 0.72 10.04
C ASP A 160 -11.79 0.67 9.25
N ILE A 161 -11.46 1.71 8.52
CA ILE A 161 -10.21 1.81 7.76
C ILE A 161 -9.42 3.05 8.20
N ARG A 162 -8.16 3.14 7.77
CA ARG A 162 -7.38 4.39 7.85
C ARG A 162 -7.10 4.89 6.44
N LEU A 163 -7.11 6.22 6.30
CA LEU A 163 -6.82 6.88 5.04
C LEU A 163 -5.49 7.65 5.15
N SER A 164 -4.57 7.43 4.21
CA SER A 164 -3.35 8.20 4.07
C SER A 164 -3.42 9.04 2.81
N LEU A 165 -3.75 10.33 2.96
CA LEU A 165 -3.71 11.30 1.87
C LEU A 165 -2.30 11.87 1.73
N MET A 166 -1.73 11.73 0.53
CA MET A 166 -0.37 12.17 0.22
C MET A 166 -0.38 13.35 -0.74
N SER A 167 0.45 14.36 -0.47
CA SER A 167 0.65 15.54 -1.32
C SER A 167 2.02 15.58 -2.00
N GLN A 168 2.87 14.59 -1.74
CA GLN A 168 4.29 14.58 -2.13
C GLN A 168 4.54 14.12 -3.56
N TYR A 169 3.70 14.59 -4.50
CA TYR A 169 3.95 14.34 -5.91
C TYR A 169 5.16 15.15 -6.39
N THR A 170 6.18 14.47 -6.89
CA THR A 170 7.34 15.08 -7.56
C THR A 170 7.30 14.68 -9.03
N PRO A 171 7.28 15.66 -9.97
CA PRO A 171 7.31 15.37 -11.40
C PRO A 171 8.54 14.54 -11.78
N PRO A 172 8.36 13.36 -12.41
CA PRO A 172 9.49 12.62 -12.97
C PRO A 172 10.20 13.41 -14.05
N ALA A 173 11.53 13.28 -14.13
CA ALA A 173 12.29 13.92 -15.19
C ALA A 173 11.81 13.44 -16.58
N GLY A 174 11.56 14.39 -17.50
CA GLY A 174 11.17 14.07 -18.87
C GLY A 174 9.70 13.62 -19.05
N ILE A 175 8.84 13.75 -18.01
CA ILE A 175 7.43 13.42 -18.17
C ILE A 175 6.76 14.26 -19.25
N ALA A 176 6.14 13.60 -20.24
CA ALA A 176 5.49 14.25 -21.37
C ALA A 176 4.09 14.80 -21.06
N ILE A 177 3.48 14.36 -19.97
CA ILE A 177 2.12 14.72 -19.58
C ILE A 177 2.14 16.10 -18.91
N ARG A 178 1.61 17.10 -19.59
CA ARG A 178 1.71 18.51 -19.22
C ARG A 178 1.24 18.81 -17.78
N GLU A 179 0.11 18.30 -17.36
CA GLU A 179 -0.45 18.53 -16.03
C GLU A 179 0.41 17.89 -14.92
N LEU A 180 1.16 16.85 -15.22
CA LEU A 180 2.05 16.17 -14.30
C LEU A 180 3.47 16.77 -14.25
N GLN A 181 3.75 17.83 -15.04
CA GLN A 181 5.05 18.53 -15.05
C GLN A 181 5.23 19.51 -13.89
N ARG A 182 4.27 19.61 -13.00
CA ARG A 182 4.26 20.50 -11.84
C ARG A 182 3.95 19.74 -10.55
N PRO A 183 4.35 20.24 -9.38
CA PRO A 183 3.83 19.76 -8.12
C PRO A 183 2.35 20.07 -7.97
N ILE A 184 1.72 19.45 -6.99
CA ILE A 184 0.33 19.71 -6.63
C ILE A 184 0.17 21.13 -6.07
N PHE A 185 -0.91 21.82 -6.38
CA PHE A 185 -1.29 23.07 -5.73
C PHE A 185 -1.91 22.82 -4.35
N THR A 186 -1.69 23.74 -3.41
CA THR A 186 -2.29 23.69 -2.08
C THR A 186 -3.81 23.55 -2.11
N TYR A 187 -4.47 24.22 -3.06
CA TYR A 187 -5.91 24.14 -3.25
C TYR A 187 -6.36 22.70 -3.57
N GLU A 188 -5.67 22.02 -4.49
CA GLU A 188 -6.02 20.66 -4.93
C GLU A 188 -5.94 19.66 -3.77
N TYR A 189 -4.88 19.72 -2.99
CA TYR A 189 -4.70 18.87 -1.81
C TYR A 189 -5.71 19.21 -0.71
N ARG A 190 -5.90 20.50 -0.41
CA ARG A 190 -6.87 20.96 0.58
C ARG A 190 -8.28 20.46 0.29
N LYS A 191 -8.71 20.47 -0.99
CA LYS A 191 -10.03 19.94 -1.39
C LYS A 191 -10.18 18.44 -1.09
N ALA A 192 -9.14 17.66 -1.26
CA ALA A 192 -9.16 16.26 -0.89
C ALA A 192 -9.22 16.06 0.64
N CYS A 193 -8.45 16.86 1.41
CA CYS A 193 -8.49 16.82 2.87
C CYS A 193 -9.87 17.23 3.41
N GLU A 194 -10.41 18.36 2.98
CA GLU A 194 -11.76 18.83 3.35
C GLU A 194 -12.80 17.73 3.10
N ARG A 195 -12.74 17.07 1.94
CA ARG A 195 -13.68 16.00 1.62
C ARG A 195 -13.50 14.76 2.49
N ALA A 196 -12.27 14.36 2.81
CA ALA A 196 -12.01 13.25 3.69
C ALA A 196 -12.53 13.51 5.11
N GLU A 197 -12.37 14.73 5.62
CA GLU A 197 -12.89 15.18 6.93
C GLU A 197 -14.43 15.18 6.93
N GLU A 198 -15.08 15.72 5.89
CA GLU A 198 -16.55 15.72 5.74
C GLU A 198 -17.14 14.30 5.75
N LEU A 199 -16.41 13.32 5.19
CA LEU A 199 -16.79 11.92 5.15
C LEU A 199 -16.46 11.17 6.44
N GLY A 200 -15.75 11.80 7.39
CA GLY A 200 -15.40 11.22 8.69
C GLY A 200 -14.20 10.28 8.68
N PHE A 201 -13.38 10.29 7.62
CA PHE A 201 -12.18 9.45 7.58
C PHE A 201 -11.17 9.87 8.62
N LEU A 202 -10.70 8.90 9.41
CA LEU A 202 -9.56 9.04 10.30
C LEU A 202 -8.28 8.61 9.56
N GLY A 203 -7.19 9.35 9.74
CA GLY A 203 -5.96 8.96 9.07
C GLY A 203 -4.84 9.99 9.12
N TYR A 204 -3.90 9.82 8.21
CA TYR A 204 -2.66 10.58 8.16
C TYR A 204 -2.74 11.58 7.00
N THR A 205 -2.81 12.87 7.32
CA THR A 205 -2.58 13.94 6.35
C THR A 205 -1.12 14.38 6.48
N GLN A 206 -0.36 14.28 5.39
CA GLN A 206 1.02 14.74 5.42
C GLN A 206 1.07 16.27 5.33
N GLN A 207 1.72 16.90 6.31
CA GLN A 207 2.09 18.31 6.19
C GLN A 207 3.15 18.47 5.10
N ARG A 208 3.11 19.57 4.34
CA ARG A 208 4.00 19.89 3.21
C ARG A 208 5.50 19.86 3.54
N SER A 209 5.88 19.94 4.82
CA SER A 209 7.27 19.91 5.29
C SER A 209 7.95 18.53 5.17
N SER A 210 7.20 17.46 4.86
CA SER A 210 7.77 16.10 4.72
C SER A 210 8.11 15.71 3.27
N ALA A 211 7.99 16.63 2.31
CA ALA A 211 8.43 16.43 0.92
C ALA A 211 9.94 16.68 0.79
N ASP A 212 10.76 15.99 1.58
CA ASP A 212 12.22 16.06 1.48
C ASP A 212 12.74 14.78 0.81
N ALA A 213 13.70 14.95 -0.12
CA ALA A 213 14.36 13.84 -0.82
C ALA A 213 15.06 12.85 0.13
N ALA A 214 15.23 13.23 1.41
CA ALA A 214 15.79 12.41 2.48
C ALA A 214 14.97 11.14 2.81
N TYR A 215 13.70 11.04 2.38
CA TYR A 215 12.84 9.86 2.64
C TYR A 215 12.90 8.80 1.54
N THR A 216 13.70 8.99 0.49
CA THR A 216 14.00 7.93 -0.47
C THR A 216 15.29 7.25 -0.04
N PRO A 217 15.25 6.06 0.58
CA PRO A 217 16.48 5.36 0.94
C PRO A 217 17.30 5.09 -0.33
N PRO A 218 18.62 5.24 -0.29
CA PRO A 218 19.46 4.86 -1.42
C PRO A 218 19.29 3.36 -1.66
N PHE A 219 18.96 2.98 -2.90
CA PHE A 219 18.93 1.57 -3.33
C PHE A 219 20.38 1.09 -3.58
N ASP A 220 21.19 1.06 -2.54
CA ASP A 220 22.60 0.66 -2.60
C ASP A 220 22.84 -0.78 -2.15
N GLY A 221 21.79 -1.54 -1.84
CA GLY A 221 21.89 -2.93 -1.40
C GLY A 221 22.44 -3.10 0.03
N THR A 222 22.62 -2.03 0.79
CA THR A 222 23.02 -2.13 2.19
C THR A 222 21.85 -2.63 3.04
N GLY A 223 22.00 -3.83 3.61
CA GLY A 223 21.00 -4.47 4.45
C GLY A 223 20.42 -5.76 3.89
N LEU A 224 21.01 -6.32 2.80
CA LEU A 224 20.70 -7.66 2.30
C LEU A 224 21.77 -8.68 2.74
#